data_fc2f821836a9cf525a631a71d97b98c4
#
_entry.id   fc2f821836a9cf525a631a71d97b98c4
#
_cell.length_a   1.000
_cell.length_b   1.000
_cell.length_c   1.000
_cell.angle_alpha   90.00
_cell.angle_beta   90.00
_cell.angle_gamma   90.00
#
_symmetry.space_group_name_H-M   'P 1'
#
loop_
_entity.id
_entity.type
_entity.pdbx_description
1 polymer ?
#
loop_
_entity_poly.entity_id
_entity_poly.type
_entity_poly.pdbx_seq_one_letter_code
_entity_poly.pdbx_strand_id
1 'polypeptide(L)'
;MIEGKITFDRMARWVIMAVAVISIYLLVKKLSSVLLPFFIGWLIAYLLYPVVKFVQYKMHVGSRVVSIIIAFLLLGLVVTGVFLFIIPPMIEQFQRLGPLVIKYLNQQSVSGDFSGMVRDWLNDHRDRVNDFLSSSDFIDAVKTAVPKLFSVVGQTANIALSVFASFITLLYTFFILLDYEYLTNNWIRIFPKRVRPFWKDLMEDVERALNNYIRGQGQVAFWMGVMFCIWFTIIGLPMPIGMGILIGLMDMVPYLHTFAIIPTAFLAMLKAVDTGQNFWAIFGLAMLGFAIVQVITDMFTTPKIMGSAMGLNPAVLLLSLSVWGALLGFIGLIIALPLTTLIIAYYKRYITKEEYPPNVLPSPPDSTASQKPPTS
;
A
#
# COMPACT_ATOMS: atom_id res chain seq x y z
N MET A 1 7.60 22.08 37.74
CA MET A 1 8.41 23.33 37.79
C MET A 1 9.81 22.99 37.34
N ILE A 2 10.20 23.43 36.15
CA ILE A 2 11.54 23.24 35.61
C ILE A 2 12.30 24.53 35.91
N GLU A 3 12.77 24.66 37.15
CA GLU A 3 13.74 25.67 37.55
C GLU A 3 15.14 25.10 37.40
N GLY A 4 15.66 25.15 36.20
CA GLY A 4 17.07 24.93 35.95
C GLY A 4 17.59 26.12 35.15
N LYS A 5 18.38 27.01 35.80
CA LYS A 5 19.11 28.11 35.13
C LYS A 5 19.71 27.58 33.82
N ILE A 6 19.28 28.18 32.71
CA ILE A 6 19.80 27.83 31.38
C ILE A 6 21.29 28.27 31.38
N THR A 7 22.19 27.33 31.57
CA THR A 7 23.61 27.57 31.52
C THR A 7 23.99 27.73 30.05
N PHE A 8 24.92 28.64 29.74
CA PHE A 8 25.42 28.90 28.37
C PHE A 8 25.78 27.61 27.63
N ASP A 9 26.40 26.65 28.33
CA ASP A 9 26.72 25.32 27.76
C ASP A 9 25.48 24.48 27.36
N ARG A 10 24.36 24.64 28.05
CA ARG A 10 23.10 23.99 27.64
C ARG A 10 22.56 24.66 26.39
N MET A 11 22.54 25.98 26.34
CA MET A 11 22.07 26.73 25.19
C MET A 11 22.94 26.43 23.95
N ALA A 12 24.26 26.42 24.11
CA ALA A 12 25.18 26.07 23.05
C ALA A 12 24.94 24.64 22.53
N ARG A 13 24.75 23.66 23.39
CA ARG A 13 24.40 22.27 22.98
C ARG A 13 23.08 22.21 22.24
N TRP A 14 22.04 22.92 22.67
CA TRP A 14 20.75 22.97 21.99
C TRP A 14 20.88 23.61 20.59
N VAL A 15 21.65 24.68 20.46
CA VAL A 15 21.89 25.34 19.17
C VAL A 15 22.67 24.40 18.24
N ILE A 16 23.75 23.78 18.72
CA ILE A 16 24.54 22.82 17.93
C ILE A 16 23.65 21.64 17.50
N MET A 17 22.81 21.12 18.40
CA MET A 17 21.90 20.03 18.09
C MET A 17 20.85 20.44 17.05
N ALA A 18 20.27 21.64 17.18
CA ALA A 18 19.33 22.20 16.21
C ALA A 18 19.98 22.38 14.83
N VAL A 19 21.20 22.96 14.79
CA VAL A 19 21.96 23.11 13.54
C VAL A 19 22.29 21.76 12.92
N ALA A 20 22.68 20.76 13.71
CA ALA A 20 22.94 19.40 13.21
C ALA A 20 21.68 18.76 12.64
N VAL A 21 20.55 18.87 13.33
CA VAL A 21 19.25 18.33 12.85
C VAL A 21 18.82 19.02 11.55
N ILE A 22 18.93 20.36 11.48
CA ILE A 22 18.60 21.11 10.27
C ILE A 22 19.54 20.71 9.12
N SER A 23 20.85 20.58 9.38
CA SER A 23 21.82 20.16 8.37
C SER A 23 21.54 18.76 7.85
N ILE A 24 21.21 17.81 8.74
CA ILE A 24 20.81 16.45 8.36
C ILE A 24 19.53 16.48 7.54
N TYR A 25 18.53 17.26 7.95
CA TYR A 25 17.27 17.40 7.20
C TYR A 25 17.51 17.94 5.78
N LEU A 26 18.31 18.99 5.63
CA LEU A 26 18.65 19.57 4.33
C LEU A 26 19.44 18.58 3.46
N LEU A 27 20.36 17.84 4.06
CA LEU A 27 21.12 16.80 3.37
C LEU A 27 20.20 15.69 2.88
N VAL A 28 19.34 15.15 3.74
CA VAL A 28 18.35 14.11 3.37
C VAL A 28 17.39 14.61 2.29
N LYS A 29 16.90 15.84 2.41
CA LYS A 29 16.06 16.47 1.37
C LYS A 29 16.79 16.58 0.03
N LYS A 30 18.07 16.96 0.03
CA LYS A 30 18.88 17.04 -1.18
C LYS A 30 19.19 15.66 -1.79
N LEU A 31 19.38 14.65 -0.94
CA LEU A 31 19.66 13.28 -1.36
C LEU A 31 18.39 12.43 -1.57
N SER A 32 17.21 12.98 -1.36
CA SER A 32 15.95 12.21 -1.44
C SER A 32 15.75 11.51 -2.78
N SER A 33 16.18 12.11 -3.88
CA SER A 33 16.12 11.53 -5.22
C SER A 33 16.98 10.27 -5.40
N VAL A 34 18.02 10.11 -4.59
CA VAL A 34 18.91 8.93 -4.60
C VAL A 34 18.52 7.94 -3.51
N LEU A 35 18.17 8.47 -2.32
CA LEU A 35 17.81 7.64 -1.17
C LEU A 35 16.46 6.92 -1.37
N LEU A 36 15.49 7.59 -2.02
CA LEU A 36 14.17 7.00 -2.23
C LEU A 36 14.24 5.72 -3.08
N PRO A 37 14.87 5.68 -4.28
CA PRO A 37 15.05 4.45 -5.04
C PRO A 37 15.80 3.36 -4.27
N PHE A 38 16.78 3.73 -3.43
CA PHE A 38 17.50 2.79 -2.58
C PHE A 38 16.59 2.13 -1.53
N PHE A 39 15.82 2.92 -0.78
CA PHE A 39 14.89 2.39 0.23
C PHE A 39 13.78 1.56 -0.40
N ILE A 40 13.26 1.99 -1.57
CA ILE A 40 12.30 1.22 -2.36
C ILE A 40 12.92 -0.12 -2.78
N GLY A 41 14.13 -0.09 -3.32
CA GLY A 41 14.86 -1.28 -3.72
C GLY A 41 15.13 -2.23 -2.54
N TRP A 42 15.45 -1.67 -1.38
CA TRP A 42 15.64 -2.45 -0.16
C TRP A 42 14.34 -3.13 0.32
N LEU A 43 13.21 -2.41 0.28
CA LEU A 43 11.92 -2.99 0.64
C LEU A 43 11.48 -4.08 -0.34
N ILE A 44 11.67 -3.85 -1.66
CA ILE A 44 11.39 -4.88 -2.68
C ILE A 44 12.30 -6.09 -2.46
N ALA A 45 13.60 -5.87 -2.18
CA ALA A 45 14.53 -6.94 -1.87
C ALA A 45 14.08 -7.74 -0.65
N TYR A 46 13.63 -7.05 0.40
CA TYR A 46 13.08 -7.68 1.59
C TYR A 46 11.87 -8.57 1.28
N LEU A 47 10.93 -8.08 0.47
CA LEU A 47 9.74 -8.84 0.07
C LEU A 47 10.07 -10.04 -0.83
N LEU A 48 11.05 -9.88 -1.73
CA LEU A 48 11.47 -10.93 -2.65
C LEU A 48 12.44 -11.95 -2.03
N TYR A 49 13.09 -11.61 -0.92
CA TYR A 49 14.08 -12.50 -0.28
C TYR A 49 13.54 -13.89 0.04
N PRO A 50 12.33 -14.09 0.61
CA PRO A 50 11.74 -15.42 0.80
C PRO A 50 11.59 -16.20 -0.51
N VAL A 51 11.21 -15.52 -1.59
CA VAL A 51 11.04 -16.13 -2.92
C VAL A 51 12.39 -16.56 -3.48
N VAL A 52 13.42 -15.71 -3.37
CA VAL A 52 14.80 -16.05 -3.77
C VAL A 52 15.32 -17.25 -2.98
N LYS A 53 15.10 -17.26 -1.67
CA LYS A 53 15.46 -18.40 -0.81
C LYS A 53 14.74 -19.70 -1.20
N PHE A 54 13.45 -19.61 -1.51
CA PHE A 54 12.68 -20.75 -1.97
C PHE A 54 13.23 -21.31 -3.28
N VAL A 55 13.51 -20.45 -4.26
CA VAL A 55 14.10 -20.84 -5.55
C VAL A 55 15.49 -21.44 -5.35
N GLN A 56 16.33 -20.80 -4.54
CA GLN A 56 17.71 -21.22 -4.34
C GLN A 56 17.81 -22.58 -3.63
N TYR A 57 17.08 -22.77 -2.53
CA TYR A 57 17.23 -23.94 -1.67
C TYR A 57 16.21 -25.05 -1.98
N LYS A 58 14.97 -24.72 -2.28
CA LYS A 58 13.92 -25.74 -2.50
C LYS A 58 13.84 -26.20 -3.95
N MET A 59 14.13 -25.31 -4.91
CA MET A 59 14.24 -25.68 -6.33
C MET A 59 15.66 -26.08 -6.73
N HIS A 60 16.61 -26.13 -5.78
CA HIS A 60 18.00 -26.56 -5.99
C HIS A 60 18.75 -25.78 -7.07
N VAL A 61 18.42 -24.50 -7.27
CA VAL A 61 19.14 -23.60 -8.16
C VAL A 61 20.41 -23.14 -7.45
N GLY A 62 21.55 -23.80 -7.71
CA GLY A 62 22.81 -23.61 -6.96
C GLY A 62 23.42 -22.18 -7.03
N SER A 63 22.98 -21.34 -7.96
CA SER A 63 23.48 -19.97 -8.14
C SER A 63 22.51 -18.94 -7.57
N ARG A 64 22.99 -18.07 -6.66
CA ARG A 64 22.19 -16.97 -6.10
C ARG A 64 21.73 -15.97 -7.15
N VAL A 65 22.60 -15.64 -8.10
CA VAL A 65 22.29 -14.73 -9.22
C VAL A 65 21.12 -15.27 -10.03
N VAL A 66 21.16 -16.55 -10.41
CA VAL A 66 20.07 -17.19 -11.17
C VAL A 66 18.77 -17.20 -10.37
N SER A 67 18.83 -17.46 -9.07
CA SER A 67 17.66 -17.43 -8.18
C SER A 67 17.02 -16.05 -8.10
N ILE A 68 17.82 -14.96 -8.08
CA ILE A 68 17.33 -13.58 -8.10
C ILE A 68 16.67 -13.28 -9.45
N ILE A 69 17.28 -13.66 -10.56
CA ILE A 69 16.70 -13.47 -11.90
C ILE A 69 15.36 -14.21 -12.02
N ILE A 70 15.27 -15.45 -11.56
CA ILE A 70 14.01 -16.20 -11.55
C ILE A 70 12.96 -15.51 -10.68
N ALA A 71 13.33 -14.99 -9.50
CA ALA A 71 12.41 -14.26 -8.65
C ALA A 71 11.91 -12.97 -9.33
N PHE A 72 12.76 -12.24 -10.04
CA PHE A 72 12.35 -11.08 -10.84
C PHE A 72 11.44 -11.45 -12.00
N LEU A 73 11.73 -12.54 -12.72
CA LEU A 73 10.88 -13.03 -13.81
C LEU A 73 9.51 -13.45 -13.26
N LEU A 74 9.47 -14.14 -12.11
CA LEU A 74 8.23 -14.54 -11.47
C LEU A 74 7.40 -13.34 -11.02
N LEU A 75 8.04 -12.33 -10.41
CA LEU A 75 7.38 -11.07 -10.06
C LEU A 75 6.84 -10.37 -11.31
N GLY A 76 7.66 -10.26 -12.36
CA GLY A 76 7.27 -9.66 -13.64
C GLY A 76 6.10 -10.40 -14.28
N LEU A 77 6.09 -11.74 -14.22
CA LEU A 77 5.01 -12.57 -14.75
C LEU A 77 3.71 -12.35 -13.96
N VAL A 78 3.79 -12.30 -12.63
CA VAL A 78 2.62 -12.02 -11.78
C VAL A 78 2.07 -10.63 -12.06
N VAL A 79 2.92 -9.60 -12.08
CA VAL A 79 2.50 -8.21 -12.36
C VAL A 79 1.91 -8.10 -13.75
N THR A 80 2.57 -8.68 -14.77
CA THR A 80 2.07 -8.68 -16.15
C THR A 80 0.77 -9.46 -16.26
N GLY A 81 0.67 -10.62 -15.61
CA GLY A 81 -0.55 -11.42 -15.59
C GLY A 81 -1.73 -10.66 -15.00
N VAL A 82 -1.55 -10.03 -13.84
CA VAL A 82 -2.57 -9.18 -13.21
C VAL A 82 -2.96 -8.03 -14.14
N PHE A 83 -1.97 -7.38 -14.77
CA PHE A 83 -2.20 -6.26 -15.67
C PHE A 83 -3.00 -6.68 -16.90
N LEU A 84 -2.61 -7.77 -17.56
CA LEU A 84 -3.30 -8.30 -18.75
C LEU A 84 -4.70 -8.86 -18.42
N PHE A 85 -4.90 -9.37 -17.21
CA PHE A 85 -6.20 -9.90 -16.79
C PHE A 85 -7.20 -8.82 -16.39
N ILE A 86 -6.74 -7.69 -15.83
CA ILE A 86 -7.61 -6.62 -15.33
C ILE A 86 -7.79 -5.50 -16.36
N ILE A 87 -6.71 -5.00 -16.98
CA ILE A 87 -6.75 -3.77 -17.78
C ILE A 87 -7.52 -3.91 -19.10
N PRO A 88 -7.26 -4.92 -19.97
CA PRO A 88 -7.96 -5.02 -21.25
C PRO A 88 -9.48 -5.17 -21.09
N PRO A 89 -10.00 -6.06 -20.23
CA PRO A 89 -11.44 -6.13 -19.99
C PRO A 89 -12.03 -4.84 -19.42
N MET A 90 -11.30 -4.11 -18.57
CA MET A 90 -11.76 -2.80 -18.08
C MET A 90 -11.88 -1.80 -19.24
N ILE A 91 -10.87 -1.72 -20.11
CA ILE A 91 -10.92 -0.83 -21.28
C ILE A 91 -12.11 -1.17 -22.18
N GLU A 92 -12.34 -2.46 -22.47
CA GLU A 92 -13.51 -2.89 -23.26
C GLU A 92 -14.83 -2.47 -22.62
N GLN A 93 -14.98 -2.64 -21.29
CA GLN A 93 -16.18 -2.23 -20.58
C GLN A 93 -16.37 -0.71 -20.61
N PHE A 94 -15.29 0.06 -20.46
CA PHE A 94 -15.35 1.52 -20.59
C PHE A 94 -15.71 1.97 -22.01
N GLN A 95 -15.20 1.30 -23.05
CA GLN A 95 -15.57 1.60 -24.43
C GLN A 95 -17.05 1.33 -24.74
N ARG A 96 -17.65 0.32 -24.09
CA ARG A 96 -19.09 0.02 -24.21
C ARG A 96 -19.97 1.05 -23.49
N LEU A 97 -19.44 1.79 -22.49
CA LEU A 97 -20.21 2.78 -21.73
C LEU A 97 -20.77 3.90 -22.63
N GLY A 98 -19.97 4.46 -23.54
CA GLY A 98 -20.39 5.58 -24.36
C GLY A 98 -21.70 5.30 -25.13
N PRO A 99 -21.73 4.25 -26.00
CA PRO A 99 -22.95 3.87 -26.72
C PRO A 99 -24.13 3.51 -25.81
N LEU A 100 -23.84 2.93 -24.62
CA LEU A 100 -24.89 2.50 -23.69
C LEU A 100 -25.50 3.64 -22.93
N VAL A 101 -24.69 4.64 -22.50
CA VAL A 101 -25.22 5.89 -21.92
C VAL A 101 -26.15 6.59 -22.88
N ILE A 102 -25.76 6.68 -24.16
CA ILE A 102 -26.59 7.28 -25.21
C ILE A 102 -27.89 6.48 -25.42
N LYS A 103 -27.81 5.15 -25.44
CA LYS A 103 -28.97 4.26 -25.54
C LYS A 103 -29.91 4.43 -24.34
N TYR A 104 -29.36 4.50 -23.11
CA TYR A 104 -30.13 4.71 -21.90
C TYR A 104 -30.84 6.06 -21.87
N LEU A 105 -30.18 7.12 -22.35
CA LEU A 105 -30.76 8.45 -22.46
C LEU A 105 -31.91 8.50 -23.47
N ASN A 106 -31.85 7.69 -24.52
CA ASN A 106 -32.88 7.61 -25.55
C ASN A 106 -34.06 6.71 -25.19
N GLN A 107 -33.93 5.83 -24.18
CA GLN A 107 -35.03 4.99 -23.69
C GLN A 107 -35.95 5.80 -22.76
N GLN A 108 -37.18 6.04 -23.21
CA GLN A 108 -38.21 6.86 -22.53
C GLN A 108 -38.79 6.27 -21.21
N SER A 109 -38.28 5.16 -20.70
CA SER A 109 -38.96 4.33 -19.70
C SER A 109 -38.43 4.42 -18.27
N VAL A 110 -37.57 5.38 -17.94
CA VAL A 110 -37.01 5.48 -16.57
C VAL A 110 -37.78 6.51 -15.77
N SER A 111 -38.76 6.03 -14.98
CA SER A 111 -39.53 6.84 -14.03
C SER A 111 -38.75 7.06 -12.73
N GLY A 112 -38.37 8.29 -12.45
CA GLY A 112 -37.81 8.71 -11.17
C GLY A 112 -37.24 10.12 -11.21
N ASP A 113 -37.50 10.94 -10.19
CA ASP A 113 -37.12 12.37 -10.11
C ASP A 113 -35.61 12.64 -10.30
N PHE A 114 -34.76 11.74 -9.80
CA PHE A 114 -33.31 11.84 -9.95
C PHE A 114 -32.85 11.51 -11.39
N SER A 115 -33.54 10.57 -12.05
CA SER A 115 -33.27 10.24 -13.45
C SER A 115 -33.58 11.41 -14.39
N GLY A 116 -34.59 12.21 -14.07
CA GLY A 116 -34.92 13.45 -14.78
C GLY A 116 -33.78 14.46 -14.72
N MET A 117 -33.29 14.76 -13.52
CA MET A 117 -32.22 15.74 -13.31
C MET A 117 -30.88 15.35 -13.98
N VAL A 118 -30.50 14.06 -13.88
CA VAL A 118 -29.32 13.52 -14.56
C VAL A 118 -29.51 13.52 -16.08
N ARG A 119 -30.71 13.21 -16.56
CA ARG A 119 -31.09 13.25 -17.98
C ARG A 119 -31.01 14.65 -18.56
N ASP A 120 -31.58 15.63 -17.86
CA ASP A 120 -31.59 17.04 -18.30
C ASP A 120 -30.16 17.58 -18.32
N TRP A 121 -29.35 17.28 -17.30
CA TRP A 121 -27.92 17.63 -17.27
C TRP A 121 -27.13 16.96 -18.40
N LEU A 122 -27.36 15.65 -18.65
CA LEU A 122 -26.69 14.92 -19.73
C LEU A 122 -27.15 15.40 -21.11
N ASN A 123 -28.44 15.74 -21.29
CA ASN A 123 -28.93 16.31 -22.54
C ASN A 123 -28.35 17.68 -22.82
N ASP A 124 -28.19 18.50 -21.80
CA ASP A 124 -27.59 19.83 -21.91
C ASP A 124 -26.07 19.77 -22.20
N HIS A 125 -25.44 18.67 -21.77
CA HIS A 125 -24.00 18.43 -21.97
C HIS A 125 -23.71 17.27 -22.94
N ARG A 126 -24.69 16.85 -23.73
CA ARG A 126 -24.65 15.67 -24.60
C ARG A 126 -23.45 15.66 -25.53
N ASP A 127 -23.16 16.78 -26.17
CA ASP A 127 -22.06 16.91 -27.11
C ASP A 127 -20.71 16.80 -26.37
N ARG A 128 -20.55 17.43 -25.24
CA ARG A 128 -19.34 17.33 -24.39
C ARG A 128 -19.12 15.93 -23.84
N VAL A 129 -20.20 15.28 -23.39
CA VAL A 129 -20.13 13.91 -22.87
C VAL A 129 -19.80 12.92 -24.00
N ASN A 130 -20.40 13.11 -25.18
CA ASN A 130 -20.14 12.29 -26.36
C ASN A 130 -18.70 12.51 -26.89
N ASP A 131 -18.26 13.77 -26.96
CA ASP A 131 -16.88 14.12 -27.31
C ASP A 131 -15.89 13.56 -26.29
N PHE A 132 -16.18 13.62 -25.02
CA PHE A 132 -15.33 13.07 -23.95
C PHE A 132 -15.28 11.53 -23.99
N LEU A 133 -16.42 10.86 -24.15
CA LEU A 133 -16.49 9.38 -24.17
C LEU A 133 -15.99 8.78 -25.47
N SER A 134 -16.10 9.49 -26.59
CA SER A 134 -15.63 9.07 -27.91
C SER A 134 -14.22 9.60 -28.22
N SER A 135 -13.71 10.55 -27.41
CA SER A 135 -12.37 11.07 -27.62
C SER A 135 -11.30 10.04 -27.28
N SER A 136 -10.28 9.98 -28.14
CA SER A 136 -9.02 9.29 -27.82
C SER A 136 -8.47 9.75 -26.48
N ASP A 137 -8.77 10.97 -26.05
CA ASP A 137 -8.32 11.58 -24.79
C ASP A 137 -8.83 10.85 -23.54
N PHE A 138 -10.07 10.31 -23.55
CA PHE A 138 -10.56 9.49 -22.43
C PHE A 138 -9.85 8.13 -22.40
N ILE A 139 -9.74 7.47 -23.55
CA ILE A 139 -9.00 6.20 -23.66
C ILE A 139 -7.53 6.40 -23.32
N ASP A 140 -6.94 7.49 -23.78
CA ASP A 140 -5.57 7.86 -23.47
C ASP A 140 -5.42 8.35 -22.02
N ALA A 141 -6.43 8.97 -21.43
CA ALA A 141 -6.46 9.28 -20.00
C ALA A 141 -6.51 8.00 -19.16
N VAL A 142 -7.33 7.01 -19.51
CA VAL A 142 -7.36 5.70 -18.83
C VAL A 142 -6.06 4.94 -19.06
N LYS A 143 -5.55 4.87 -20.29
CA LYS A 143 -4.24 4.27 -20.61
C LYS A 143 -3.09 5.00 -19.93
N THR A 144 -3.22 6.29 -19.68
CA THR A 144 -2.20 7.13 -19.03
C THR A 144 -2.38 7.20 -17.51
N ALA A 145 -3.61 7.11 -17.01
CA ALA A 145 -3.90 7.12 -15.57
C ALA A 145 -3.35 5.88 -14.87
N VAL A 146 -3.42 4.72 -15.52
CA VAL A 146 -2.90 3.48 -14.95
C VAL A 146 -1.38 3.53 -14.78
N PRO A 147 -0.56 3.86 -15.78
CA PRO A 147 0.87 4.13 -15.57
C PRO A 147 1.13 5.31 -14.64
N LYS A 148 0.29 6.36 -14.65
CA LYS A 148 0.42 7.51 -13.73
C LYS A 148 0.12 7.14 -12.29
N LEU A 149 -0.79 6.24 -11.98
CA LEU A 149 -0.97 5.71 -10.63
C LEU A 149 0.30 4.99 -10.14
N PHE A 150 1.01 4.32 -11.03
CA PHE A 150 2.34 3.78 -10.74
C PHE A 150 3.45 4.84 -10.79
N SER A 151 3.29 5.93 -11.54
CA SER A 151 4.25 7.04 -11.67
C SER A 151 4.11 8.12 -10.56
N VAL A 152 3.12 8.03 -9.68
CA VAL A 152 3.06 8.82 -8.42
C VAL A 152 4.28 8.54 -7.53
N VAL A 153 5.00 7.45 -7.80
CA VAL A 153 6.33 7.20 -7.23
C VAL A 153 7.42 8.12 -7.79
N GLY A 154 7.16 8.85 -8.88
CA GLY A 154 8.12 9.77 -9.48
C GLY A 154 7.42 10.91 -10.19
N GLN A 155 7.22 12.03 -9.51
CA GLN A 155 6.93 13.30 -10.16
C GLN A 155 8.16 13.74 -10.97
N THR A 156 8.39 13.09 -12.11
CA THR A 156 9.41 13.51 -13.06
C THR A 156 8.81 13.57 -14.46
N ALA A 157 8.76 14.79 -14.98
CA ALA A 157 8.24 15.17 -16.29
C ALA A 157 8.93 14.51 -17.50
N ASN A 158 9.82 13.54 -17.29
CA ASN A 158 10.56 12.85 -18.33
C ASN A 158 10.44 11.33 -18.18
N ILE A 159 9.78 10.69 -19.12
CA ILE A 159 9.66 9.21 -19.22
C ILE A 159 11.04 8.54 -19.12
N ALA A 160 12.07 9.12 -19.73
CA ALA A 160 13.45 8.65 -19.66
C ALA A 160 14.00 8.62 -18.21
N LEU A 161 13.72 9.65 -17.40
CA LEU A 161 14.12 9.70 -16.00
C LEU A 161 13.35 8.67 -15.14
N SER A 162 12.09 8.44 -15.43
CA SER A 162 11.28 7.41 -14.73
C SER A 162 11.77 6.00 -15.04
N VAL A 163 12.10 5.71 -16.30
CA VAL A 163 12.70 4.44 -16.71
C VAL A 163 14.07 4.25 -16.05
N PHE A 164 14.89 5.32 -16.01
CA PHE A 164 16.19 5.29 -15.38
C PHE A 164 16.09 5.08 -13.85
N ALA A 165 15.18 5.77 -13.17
CA ALA A 165 14.91 5.59 -11.75
C ALA A 165 14.41 4.17 -11.43
N SER A 166 13.54 3.60 -12.27
CA SER A 166 13.07 2.22 -12.15
C SER A 166 14.21 1.23 -12.32
N PHE A 167 15.08 1.46 -13.30
CA PHE A 167 16.28 0.64 -13.54
C PHE A 167 17.25 0.70 -12.36
N ILE A 168 17.49 1.89 -11.81
CA ILE A 168 18.32 2.06 -10.59
C ILE A 168 17.70 1.31 -9.41
N THR A 169 16.37 1.40 -9.21
CA THR A 169 15.68 0.67 -8.15
C THR A 169 15.84 -0.85 -8.31
N LEU A 170 15.71 -1.37 -9.53
CA LEU A 170 15.95 -2.78 -9.83
C LEU A 170 17.40 -3.18 -9.57
N LEU A 171 18.37 -2.34 -9.94
CA LEU A 171 19.79 -2.57 -9.62
C LEU A 171 20.02 -2.62 -8.12
N TYR A 172 19.50 -1.65 -7.36
CA TYR A 172 19.57 -1.69 -5.89
C TYR A 172 18.95 -2.97 -5.33
N THR A 173 17.75 -3.34 -5.79
CA THR A 173 17.09 -4.57 -5.37
C THR A 173 17.97 -5.80 -5.66
N PHE A 174 18.56 -5.87 -6.85
CA PHE A 174 19.44 -6.96 -7.24
C PHE A 174 20.68 -7.08 -6.34
N PHE A 175 21.41 -5.98 -6.16
CA PHE A 175 22.63 -6.00 -5.34
C PHE A 175 22.33 -6.22 -3.86
N ILE A 176 21.24 -5.65 -3.34
CA ILE A 176 20.80 -5.90 -1.97
C ILE A 176 20.44 -7.39 -1.79
N LEU A 177 19.71 -8.01 -2.75
CA LEU A 177 19.41 -9.45 -2.71
C LEU A 177 20.66 -10.31 -2.81
N LEU A 178 21.65 -9.88 -3.61
CA LEU A 178 22.91 -10.59 -3.78
C LEU A 178 23.65 -10.72 -2.46
N ASP A 179 23.76 -9.64 -1.71
CA ASP A 179 24.50 -9.53 -0.45
C ASP A 179 23.61 -9.37 0.77
N TYR A 180 22.34 -9.79 0.68
CA TYR A 180 21.31 -9.56 1.70
C TYR A 180 21.76 -9.95 3.11
N GLU A 181 22.29 -11.16 3.27
CA GLU A 181 22.74 -11.67 4.58
C GLU A 181 23.96 -10.92 5.11
N TYR A 182 24.87 -10.53 4.22
CA TYR A 182 26.03 -9.74 4.61
C TYR A 182 25.61 -8.33 5.06
N LEU A 183 24.74 -7.68 4.30
CA LEU A 183 24.22 -6.36 4.63
C LEU A 183 23.45 -6.38 5.94
N THR A 184 22.52 -7.34 6.12
CA THR A 184 21.68 -7.45 7.31
C THR A 184 22.50 -7.76 8.57
N ASN A 185 23.58 -8.54 8.48
CA ASN A 185 24.37 -8.90 9.65
C ASN A 185 25.48 -7.88 9.99
N ASN A 186 26.00 -7.13 9.02
CA ASN A 186 27.17 -6.28 9.21
C ASN A 186 26.91 -4.78 9.33
N TRP A 187 25.73 -4.28 8.90
CA TRP A 187 25.37 -2.85 8.97
C TRP A 187 25.50 -2.27 10.39
N ILE A 188 25.24 -3.11 11.42
CA ILE A 188 25.33 -2.71 12.82
C ILE A 188 26.75 -2.27 13.23
N ARG A 189 27.78 -2.72 12.50
CA ARG A 189 29.17 -2.36 12.77
C ARG A 189 29.49 -0.90 12.50
N ILE A 190 28.66 -0.20 11.71
CA ILE A 190 28.79 1.23 11.42
C ILE A 190 28.59 2.05 12.70
N PHE A 191 27.78 1.56 13.65
CA PHE A 191 27.47 2.27 14.88
C PHE A 191 28.52 2.02 15.97
N PRO A 192 28.78 3.03 16.84
CA PRO A 192 29.63 2.86 18.03
C PRO A 192 29.13 1.71 18.92
N LYS A 193 30.03 0.95 19.54
CA LYS A 193 29.71 -0.24 20.36
C LYS A 193 28.62 0.00 21.39
N ARG A 194 28.58 1.22 21.99
CA ARG A 194 27.63 1.60 23.06
C ARG A 194 26.16 1.62 22.59
N VAL A 195 25.90 1.97 21.34
CA VAL A 195 24.53 2.13 20.79
C VAL A 195 24.11 0.97 19.89
N ARG A 196 25.00 0.02 19.60
CA ARG A 196 24.70 -1.17 18.77
C ARG A 196 23.52 -1.99 19.26
N PRO A 197 23.39 -2.30 20.57
CA PRO A 197 22.25 -3.09 21.04
C PRO A 197 20.93 -2.41 20.71
N PHE A 198 20.82 -1.10 20.97
CA PHE A 198 19.60 -0.34 20.65
C PHE A 198 19.23 -0.41 19.15
N TRP A 199 20.22 -0.20 18.26
CA TRP A 199 19.98 -0.22 16.82
C TRP A 199 19.65 -1.62 16.30
N LYS A 200 20.23 -2.65 16.92
CA LYS A 200 19.93 -4.04 16.60
C LYS A 200 18.49 -4.37 16.97
N ASP A 201 18.11 -4.09 18.21
CA ASP A 201 16.74 -4.34 18.70
C ASP A 201 15.70 -3.56 17.89
N LEU A 202 15.98 -2.28 17.58
CA LEU A 202 15.11 -1.46 16.74
C LEU A 202 14.91 -2.07 15.36
N MET A 203 15.97 -2.55 14.71
CA MET A 203 15.87 -3.11 13.36
C MET A 203 15.15 -4.46 13.38
N GLU A 204 15.38 -5.30 14.38
CA GLU A 204 14.66 -6.55 14.54
C GLU A 204 13.16 -6.32 14.80
N ASP A 205 12.81 -5.25 15.53
CA ASP A 205 11.43 -4.86 15.76
C ASP A 205 10.77 -4.33 14.48
N VAL A 206 11.50 -3.48 13.69
CA VAL A 206 11.06 -3.02 12.38
C VAL A 206 10.81 -4.19 11.44
N GLU A 207 11.77 -5.12 11.35
CA GLU A 207 11.67 -6.29 10.48
C GLU A 207 10.48 -7.16 10.86
N ARG A 208 10.29 -7.44 12.14
CA ARG A 208 9.13 -8.21 12.63
C ARG A 208 7.80 -7.50 12.36
N ALA A 209 7.73 -6.19 12.66
CA ALA A 209 6.52 -5.41 12.43
C ALA A 209 6.13 -5.39 10.95
N LEU A 210 7.10 -5.14 10.05
CA LEU A 210 6.87 -5.15 8.61
C LEU A 210 6.45 -6.54 8.11
N ASN A 211 7.15 -7.61 8.53
CA ASN A 211 6.87 -8.96 8.09
C ASN A 211 5.46 -9.41 8.52
N ASN A 212 5.13 -9.21 9.78
CA ASN A 212 3.82 -9.58 10.31
C ASN A 212 2.70 -8.78 9.63
N TYR A 213 2.92 -7.48 9.43
CA TYR A 213 1.93 -6.62 8.78
C TYR A 213 1.73 -7.01 7.31
N ILE A 214 2.79 -7.12 6.52
CA ILE A 214 2.67 -7.40 5.07
C ILE A 214 2.05 -8.78 4.84
N ARG A 215 2.43 -9.78 5.63
CA ARG A 215 1.81 -11.11 5.55
C ARG A 215 0.35 -11.08 5.97
N GLY A 216 0.04 -10.38 7.06
CA GLY A 216 -1.33 -10.24 7.55
C GLY A 216 -2.20 -9.47 6.55
N GLN A 217 -1.75 -8.31 6.10
CA GLN A 217 -2.49 -7.48 5.14
C GLN A 217 -2.67 -8.18 3.80
N GLY A 218 -1.65 -8.91 3.32
CA GLY A 218 -1.79 -9.72 2.11
C GLY A 218 -2.85 -10.82 2.24
N GLN A 219 -2.98 -11.45 3.40
CA GLN A 219 -4.04 -12.43 3.66
C GLN A 219 -5.42 -11.78 3.75
N VAL A 220 -5.54 -10.63 4.43
CA VAL A 220 -6.78 -9.85 4.51
C VAL A 220 -7.23 -9.43 3.11
N ALA A 221 -6.34 -8.84 2.33
CA ALA A 221 -6.55 -8.40 0.96
C ALA A 221 -6.99 -9.57 0.03
N PHE A 222 -6.35 -10.73 0.17
CA PHE A 222 -6.74 -11.93 -0.57
C PHE A 222 -8.19 -12.36 -0.23
N TRP A 223 -8.53 -12.48 1.05
CA TRP A 223 -9.88 -12.87 1.46
C TRP A 223 -10.92 -11.84 1.08
N MET A 224 -10.61 -10.55 1.20
CA MET A 224 -11.48 -9.47 0.74
C MET A 224 -11.74 -9.58 -0.77
N GLY A 225 -10.69 -9.77 -1.57
CA GLY A 225 -10.82 -9.99 -3.01
C GLY A 225 -11.70 -11.19 -3.35
N VAL A 226 -11.53 -12.33 -2.66
CA VAL A 226 -12.37 -13.53 -2.84
C VAL A 226 -13.83 -13.24 -2.50
N MET A 227 -14.10 -12.57 -1.38
CA MET A 227 -15.46 -12.22 -0.98
C MET A 227 -16.15 -11.32 -2.01
N PHE A 228 -15.43 -10.30 -2.54
CA PHE A 228 -15.96 -9.47 -3.61
C PHE A 228 -16.17 -10.21 -4.93
N CYS A 229 -15.26 -11.13 -5.31
CA CYS A 229 -15.46 -11.98 -6.49
C CYS A 229 -16.77 -12.77 -6.37
N ILE A 230 -17.01 -13.40 -5.21
CA ILE A 230 -18.22 -14.18 -4.95
C ILE A 230 -19.45 -13.27 -5.00
N TRP A 231 -19.43 -12.15 -4.27
CA TRP A 231 -20.57 -11.23 -4.19
C TRP A 231 -20.94 -10.66 -5.55
N PHE A 232 -19.97 -10.15 -6.30
CA PHE A 232 -20.21 -9.58 -7.62
C PHE A 232 -20.67 -10.62 -8.66
N THR A 233 -20.24 -11.87 -8.49
CA THR A 233 -20.75 -12.99 -9.30
C THR A 233 -22.22 -13.27 -8.97
N ILE A 234 -22.60 -13.30 -7.69
CA ILE A 234 -23.98 -13.51 -7.25
C ILE A 234 -24.92 -12.44 -7.79
N ILE A 235 -24.51 -11.17 -7.70
CA ILE A 235 -25.32 -10.07 -8.24
C ILE A 235 -25.21 -9.95 -9.77
N GLY A 236 -24.36 -10.76 -10.42
CA GLY A 236 -24.16 -10.77 -11.88
C GLY A 236 -23.56 -9.47 -12.42
N LEU A 237 -22.67 -8.81 -11.68
CA LEU A 237 -21.98 -7.61 -12.13
C LEU A 237 -21.04 -7.95 -13.31
N PRO A 238 -20.89 -7.08 -14.32
CA PRO A 238 -19.84 -7.28 -15.33
C PRO A 238 -18.46 -7.37 -14.70
N MET A 239 -17.61 -8.29 -15.19
CA MET A 239 -16.24 -8.51 -14.67
C MET A 239 -16.15 -8.78 -13.16
N PRO A 240 -16.92 -9.68 -12.57
CA PRO A 240 -16.96 -9.86 -11.13
C PRO A 240 -15.60 -10.28 -10.55
N ILE A 241 -14.88 -11.16 -11.24
CA ILE A 241 -13.55 -11.65 -10.83
C ILE A 241 -12.50 -10.53 -10.96
N GLY A 242 -12.53 -9.80 -12.08
CA GLY A 242 -11.59 -8.68 -12.29
C GLY A 242 -11.74 -7.59 -11.23
N MET A 243 -13.00 -7.24 -10.90
CA MET A 243 -13.28 -6.26 -9.83
C MET A 243 -12.89 -6.77 -8.45
N GLY A 244 -13.16 -8.03 -8.14
CA GLY A 244 -12.75 -8.60 -6.85
C GLY A 244 -11.23 -8.63 -6.68
N ILE A 245 -10.48 -9.00 -7.74
CA ILE A 245 -9.01 -8.97 -7.71
C ILE A 245 -8.51 -7.52 -7.56
N LEU A 246 -9.10 -6.57 -8.31
CA LEU A 246 -8.76 -5.15 -8.21
C LEU A 246 -8.95 -4.63 -6.77
N ILE A 247 -10.10 -4.92 -6.17
CA ILE A 247 -10.42 -4.52 -4.80
C ILE A 247 -9.45 -5.15 -3.80
N GLY A 248 -9.18 -6.45 -3.94
CA GLY A 248 -8.19 -7.14 -3.11
C GLY A 248 -6.79 -6.52 -3.22
N LEU A 249 -6.33 -6.19 -4.43
CA LEU A 249 -5.05 -5.52 -4.62
C LEU A 249 -5.04 -4.11 -4.03
N MET A 250 -6.12 -3.34 -4.18
CA MET A 250 -6.24 -2.02 -3.58
C MET A 250 -6.21 -2.09 -2.05
N ASP A 251 -6.76 -3.15 -1.46
CA ASP A 251 -6.79 -3.34 -0.01
C ASP A 251 -5.41 -3.65 0.61
N MET A 252 -4.35 -3.85 -0.20
CA MET A 252 -2.97 -3.82 0.31
C MET A 252 -2.64 -2.50 1.02
N VAL A 253 -3.35 -1.43 0.69
CA VAL A 253 -3.36 -0.17 1.42
C VAL A 253 -4.71 -0.03 2.10
N PRO A 254 -4.77 0.10 3.44
CA PRO A 254 -6.04 0.20 4.17
C PRO A 254 -6.95 1.28 3.60
N TYR A 255 -8.23 0.96 3.48
CA TYR A 255 -9.29 1.83 2.95
C TYR A 255 -9.17 2.24 1.48
N LEU A 256 -8.09 1.89 0.77
CA LEU A 256 -7.94 2.25 -0.64
C LEU A 256 -9.00 1.57 -1.52
N HIS A 257 -9.47 0.38 -1.12
CA HIS A 257 -10.54 -0.35 -1.81
C HIS A 257 -11.86 0.45 -1.90
N THR A 258 -12.09 1.44 -1.02
CA THR A 258 -13.27 2.31 -1.08
C THR A 258 -13.34 3.09 -2.40
N PHE A 259 -12.22 3.42 -3.02
CA PHE A 259 -12.21 4.05 -4.35
C PHE A 259 -12.74 3.13 -5.45
N ALA A 260 -12.81 1.82 -5.23
CA ALA A 260 -13.42 0.88 -6.17
C ALA A 260 -14.94 1.02 -6.28
N ILE A 261 -15.58 1.79 -5.39
CA ILE A 261 -16.99 2.18 -5.52
C ILE A 261 -17.24 2.90 -6.85
N ILE A 262 -16.28 3.72 -7.31
CA ILE A 262 -16.40 4.47 -8.57
C ILE A 262 -16.51 3.52 -9.77
N PRO A 263 -15.54 2.63 -10.05
CA PRO A 263 -15.68 1.65 -11.14
C PRO A 263 -16.86 0.69 -10.93
N THR A 264 -17.21 0.35 -9.68
CA THR A 264 -18.39 -0.48 -9.40
C THR A 264 -19.68 0.21 -9.82
N ALA A 265 -19.82 1.51 -9.57
CA ALA A 265 -20.98 2.30 -10.03
C ALA A 265 -21.10 2.28 -11.57
N PHE A 266 -19.98 2.42 -12.29
CA PHE A 266 -19.95 2.30 -13.74
C PHE A 266 -20.40 0.91 -14.22
N LEU A 267 -19.91 -0.15 -13.62
CA LEU A 267 -20.32 -1.52 -13.98
C LEU A 267 -21.78 -1.81 -13.63
N ALA A 268 -22.29 -1.25 -12.53
CA ALA A 268 -23.72 -1.33 -12.18
C ALA A 268 -24.58 -0.61 -13.22
N MET A 269 -24.14 0.53 -13.73
CA MET A 269 -24.81 1.27 -14.79
C MET A 269 -24.83 0.48 -16.10
N LEU A 270 -23.68 -0.12 -16.49
CA LEU A 270 -23.61 -1.01 -17.66
C LEU A 270 -24.62 -2.14 -17.57
N LYS A 271 -24.64 -2.84 -16.44
CA LYS A 271 -25.61 -3.92 -16.21
C LYS A 271 -27.05 -3.44 -16.28
N ALA A 272 -27.36 -2.28 -15.67
CA ALA A 272 -28.70 -1.71 -15.72
C ALA A 272 -29.19 -1.47 -17.15
N VAL A 273 -28.32 -0.97 -18.01
CA VAL A 273 -28.61 -0.70 -19.42
C VAL A 273 -28.75 -2.00 -20.23
N ASP A 274 -27.86 -2.97 -20.01
CA ASP A 274 -27.90 -4.26 -20.74
C ASP A 274 -29.12 -5.10 -20.36
N THR A 275 -29.53 -5.09 -19.09
CA THR A 275 -30.62 -5.94 -18.58
C THR A 275 -31.97 -5.22 -18.48
N GLY A 276 -32.00 -3.90 -18.66
CA GLY A 276 -33.22 -3.08 -18.42
C GLY A 276 -33.61 -2.96 -16.94
N GLN A 277 -32.74 -3.39 -16.02
CA GLN A 277 -32.97 -3.32 -14.58
C GLN A 277 -32.72 -1.91 -14.04
N ASN A 278 -33.29 -1.62 -12.87
CA ASN A 278 -33.06 -0.35 -12.21
C ASN A 278 -31.61 -0.23 -11.71
N PHE A 279 -30.91 0.82 -12.13
CA PHE A 279 -29.53 1.12 -11.69
C PHE A 279 -29.40 1.16 -10.17
N TRP A 280 -30.34 1.82 -9.47
CA TRP A 280 -30.26 1.98 -8.02
C TRP A 280 -30.40 0.64 -7.27
N ALA A 281 -31.18 -0.31 -7.83
CA ALA A 281 -31.27 -1.64 -7.26
C ALA A 281 -29.94 -2.39 -7.38
N ILE A 282 -29.31 -2.37 -8.56
CA ILE A 282 -28.01 -3.03 -8.80
C ILE A 282 -26.91 -2.37 -7.98
N PHE A 283 -26.83 -1.03 -8.02
CA PHE A 283 -25.85 -0.28 -7.25
C PHE A 283 -26.05 -0.44 -5.74
N GLY A 284 -27.30 -0.43 -5.26
CA GLY A 284 -27.62 -0.69 -3.86
C GLY A 284 -27.20 -2.08 -3.40
N LEU A 285 -27.40 -3.12 -4.24
CA LEU A 285 -26.90 -4.47 -3.97
C LEU A 285 -25.36 -4.53 -3.96
N ALA A 286 -24.70 -3.79 -4.83
CA ALA A 286 -23.25 -3.70 -4.81
C ALA A 286 -22.75 -3.00 -3.53
N MET A 287 -23.39 -1.89 -3.11
CA MET A 287 -23.06 -1.18 -1.86
C MET A 287 -23.33 -2.03 -0.62
N LEU A 288 -24.40 -2.83 -0.64
CA LEU A 288 -24.67 -3.82 0.40
C LEU A 288 -23.51 -4.83 0.51
N GLY A 289 -22.93 -5.23 -0.62
CA GLY A 289 -21.74 -6.07 -0.65
C GLY A 289 -20.53 -5.40 -0.01
N PHE A 290 -20.27 -4.13 -0.33
CA PHE A 290 -19.22 -3.35 0.34
C PHE A 290 -19.43 -3.31 1.86
N ALA A 291 -20.66 -3.04 2.32
CA ALA A 291 -20.97 -3.01 3.74
C ALA A 291 -20.77 -4.38 4.42
N ILE A 292 -21.30 -5.46 3.82
CA ILE A 292 -21.18 -6.82 4.37
C ILE A 292 -19.71 -7.27 4.41
N VAL A 293 -19.00 -7.12 3.30
CA VAL A 293 -17.57 -7.52 3.23
C VAL A 293 -16.74 -6.71 4.20
N GLN A 294 -17.00 -5.39 4.33
CA GLN A 294 -16.32 -4.54 5.31
C GLN A 294 -16.55 -5.02 6.74
N VAL A 295 -17.82 -5.28 7.12
CA VAL A 295 -18.15 -5.78 8.46
C VAL A 295 -17.46 -7.12 8.73
N ILE A 296 -17.49 -8.06 7.77
CA ILE A 296 -16.79 -9.35 7.92
C ILE A 296 -15.29 -9.14 8.06
N THR A 297 -14.71 -8.25 7.28
CA THR A 297 -13.27 -7.96 7.32
C THR A 297 -12.88 -7.34 8.66
N ASP A 298 -13.59 -6.31 9.12
CA ASP A 298 -13.23 -5.57 10.34
C ASP A 298 -13.53 -6.37 11.61
N MET A 299 -14.60 -7.16 11.65
CA MET A 299 -14.99 -7.90 12.85
C MET A 299 -14.36 -9.29 12.96
N PHE A 300 -14.05 -9.94 11.85
CA PHE A 300 -13.58 -11.33 11.84
C PHE A 300 -12.23 -11.52 11.18
N THR A 301 -12.07 -11.05 9.92
CA THR A 301 -10.86 -11.36 9.13
C THR A 301 -9.63 -10.67 9.69
N THR A 302 -9.69 -9.38 9.90
CA THR A 302 -8.56 -8.58 10.42
C THR A 302 -8.17 -8.98 11.84
N PRO A 303 -9.08 -9.09 12.82
CA PRO A 303 -8.69 -9.53 14.16
C PRO A 303 -8.14 -10.96 14.20
N LYS A 304 -8.66 -11.85 13.36
CA LYS A 304 -8.19 -13.24 13.31
C LYS A 304 -6.81 -13.39 12.69
N ILE A 305 -6.48 -12.57 11.67
CA ILE A 305 -5.22 -12.64 10.93
C ILE A 305 -4.14 -11.78 11.58
N MET A 306 -4.47 -10.55 11.96
CA MET A 306 -3.52 -9.53 12.45
C MET A 306 -3.56 -9.35 13.96
N GLY A 307 -4.55 -9.91 14.67
CA GLY A 307 -4.71 -9.77 16.11
C GLY A 307 -4.97 -8.32 16.53
N SER A 308 -4.57 -7.98 17.78
CA SER A 308 -4.75 -6.64 18.34
C SER A 308 -3.76 -5.57 17.79
N ALA A 309 -2.96 -5.92 16.80
CA ALA A 309 -1.93 -5.01 16.24
C ALA A 309 -2.51 -3.75 15.55
N MET A 310 -3.82 -3.72 15.30
CA MET A 310 -4.52 -2.63 14.62
C MET A 310 -5.25 -1.65 15.55
N GLY A 311 -4.88 -1.55 16.82
CA GLY A 311 -5.52 -0.67 17.81
C GLY A 311 -5.31 0.84 17.60
N LEU A 312 -5.01 1.29 16.38
CA LEU A 312 -4.86 2.71 16.09
C LEU A 312 -6.23 3.36 15.88
N ASN A 313 -6.39 4.57 16.44
CA ASN A 313 -7.54 5.42 16.13
C ASN A 313 -7.58 5.71 14.62
N PRO A 314 -8.75 5.65 13.95
CA PRO A 314 -8.89 5.95 12.52
C PRO A 314 -8.25 7.27 12.07
N ALA A 315 -8.31 8.32 12.91
CA ALA A 315 -7.65 9.59 12.62
C ALA A 315 -6.12 9.47 12.55
N VAL A 316 -5.52 8.70 13.48
CA VAL A 316 -4.07 8.44 13.49
C VAL A 316 -3.68 7.59 12.26
N LEU A 317 -4.53 6.65 11.88
CA LEU A 317 -4.32 5.83 10.69
C LEU A 317 -4.31 6.69 9.41
N LEU A 318 -5.32 7.55 9.21
CA LEU A 318 -5.38 8.45 8.07
C LEU A 318 -4.20 9.43 8.05
N LEU A 319 -3.82 9.97 9.22
CA LEU A 319 -2.64 10.82 9.35
C LEU A 319 -1.38 10.06 8.96
N SER A 320 -1.22 8.82 9.43
CA SER A 320 -0.04 7.99 9.09
C SER A 320 0.04 7.71 7.59
N LEU A 321 -1.08 7.34 6.95
CA LEU A 321 -1.15 7.17 5.50
C LEU A 321 -0.75 8.46 4.76
N SER A 322 -1.26 9.62 5.22
CA SER A 322 -0.93 10.91 4.61
C SER A 322 0.55 11.25 4.75
N VAL A 323 1.12 11.09 5.95
CA VAL A 323 2.54 11.40 6.22
C VAL A 323 3.46 10.47 5.45
N TRP A 324 3.29 9.15 5.61
CA TRP A 324 4.16 8.18 4.97
C TRP A 324 3.95 8.13 3.45
N GLY A 325 2.71 8.34 2.99
CA GLY A 325 2.40 8.50 1.57
C GLY A 325 3.10 9.70 0.94
N ALA A 326 3.13 10.85 1.64
CA ALA A 326 3.86 12.04 1.18
C ALA A 326 5.38 11.85 1.18
N LEU A 327 5.93 11.09 2.15
CA LEU A 327 7.38 10.86 2.29
C LEU A 327 7.93 9.80 1.33
N LEU A 328 7.21 8.68 1.18
CA LEU A 328 7.70 7.47 0.51
C LEU A 328 6.79 7.04 -0.67
N GLY A 329 5.78 7.85 -1.01
CA GLY A 329 4.84 7.53 -2.08
C GLY A 329 3.99 6.29 -1.80
N PHE A 330 3.66 5.51 -2.83
CA PHE A 330 2.82 4.32 -2.73
C PHE A 330 3.35 3.29 -1.72
N ILE A 331 4.65 3.09 -1.66
CA ILE A 331 5.29 2.19 -0.70
C ILE A 331 5.09 2.70 0.73
N GLY A 332 5.16 4.02 0.93
CA GLY A 332 4.85 4.65 2.21
C GLY A 332 3.43 4.35 2.69
N LEU A 333 2.46 4.32 1.78
CA LEU A 333 1.08 3.94 2.10
C LEU A 333 1.01 2.49 2.61
N ILE A 334 1.73 1.56 1.97
CA ILE A 334 1.73 0.14 2.38
C ILE A 334 2.35 -0.04 3.78
N ILE A 335 3.46 0.63 4.07
CA ILE A 335 4.20 0.46 5.33
C ILE A 335 3.81 1.48 6.42
N ALA A 336 2.85 2.36 6.15
CA ALA A 336 2.44 3.44 7.06
C ALA A 336 2.07 2.92 8.47
N LEU A 337 1.24 1.88 8.52
CA LEU A 337 0.78 1.33 9.80
C LEU A 337 1.92 0.75 10.64
N PRO A 338 2.73 -0.20 10.15
CA PRO A 338 3.79 -0.79 10.96
C PRO A 338 4.82 0.24 11.41
N LEU A 339 5.16 1.23 10.58
CA LEU A 339 6.08 2.28 11.00
C LEU A 339 5.48 3.18 12.08
N THR A 340 4.21 3.56 11.95
CA THR A 340 3.54 4.41 12.93
C THR A 340 3.35 3.68 14.26
N THR A 341 2.92 2.41 14.24
CA THR A 341 2.78 1.61 15.46
C THR A 341 4.11 1.43 16.17
N LEU A 342 5.18 1.24 15.42
CA LEU A 342 6.53 1.14 15.97
C LEU A 342 6.98 2.46 16.63
N ILE A 343 6.78 3.60 15.97
CA ILE A 343 7.11 4.92 16.55
C ILE A 343 6.33 5.15 17.84
N ILE A 344 5.03 4.86 17.86
CA ILE A 344 4.19 5.00 19.07
C ILE A 344 4.69 4.05 20.17
N ALA A 345 5.03 2.81 19.85
CA ALA A 345 5.54 1.83 20.80
C ALA A 345 6.87 2.29 21.43
N TYR A 346 7.79 2.81 20.62
CA TYR A 346 9.07 3.34 21.11
C TYR A 346 8.88 4.63 21.92
N TYR A 347 7.98 5.53 21.50
CA TYR A 347 7.62 6.72 22.26
C TYR A 347 7.11 6.34 23.66
N LYS A 348 6.17 5.40 23.73
CA LYS A 348 5.63 4.92 25.00
C LYS A 348 6.70 4.27 25.86
N ARG A 349 7.54 3.40 25.30
CA ARG A 349 8.59 2.68 26.03
C ARG A 349 9.66 3.61 26.60
N TYR A 350 10.13 4.60 25.83
CA TYR A 350 11.29 5.41 26.22
C TYR A 350 10.94 6.77 26.82
N ILE A 351 9.77 7.34 26.47
CA ILE A 351 9.38 8.69 26.89
C ILE A 351 8.34 8.66 27.99
N THR A 352 7.22 7.95 27.80
CA THR A 352 6.15 7.89 28.84
C THR A 352 6.39 6.80 29.86
N LYS A 353 7.29 5.84 29.61
CA LYS A 353 7.59 4.69 30.47
C LYS A 353 6.33 3.87 30.83
N GLU A 354 5.32 3.87 29.99
CA GLU A 354 4.14 3.03 30.14
C GLU A 354 4.46 1.60 29.67
N GLU A 355 4.00 0.60 30.44
CA GLU A 355 4.08 -0.79 30.02
C GLU A 355 3.17 -1.02 28.81
N TYR A 356 3.76 -1.45 27.69
CA TYR A 356 3.02 -1.79 26.47
C TYR A 356 2.54 -3.25 26.53
N PRO A 357 1.32 -3.56 26.07
CA PRO A 357 0.85 -4.94 26.04
C PRO A 357 1.83 -5.83 25.26
N PRO A 358 2.16 -7.03 25.76
CA PRO A 358 3.25 -7.88 25.26
C PRO A 358 3.10 -8.39 23.82
N ASN A 359 1.96 -8.10 23.16
CA ASN A 359 1.65 -8.64 21.85
C ASN A 359 2.19 -7.81 20.66
N VAL A 360 2.76 -6.63 20.90
CA VAL A 360 3.26 -5.74 19.83
C VAL A 360 4.78 -5.70 19.79
N LEU A 361 5.44 -5.83 20.93
CA LEU A 361 6.91 -6.00 21.03
C LEU A 361 7.20 -7.19 21.95
N PRO A 362 8.23 -8.00 21.67
CA PRO A 362 8.65 -9.05 22.58
C PRO A 362 9.13 -8.42 23.89
N SER A 363 8.87 -9.12 24.98
CA SER A 363 9.38 -8.80 26.32
C SER A 363 10.88 -8.50 26.25
N PRO A 364 11.38 -7.46 26.95
CA PRO A 364 12.82 -7.25 27.04
C PRO A 364 13.48 -8.55 27.54
N PRO A 365 14.67 -8.87 27.08
CA PRO A 365 15.41 -10.01 27.62
C PRO A 365 15.49 -9.84 29.13
N ASP A 366 15.04 -10.86 29.86
CA ASP A 366 14.99 -10.86 31.33
C ASP A 366 16.32 -10.37 31.92
N SER A 367 16.32 -9.15 32.42
CA SER A 367 17.44 -8.62 33.21
C SER A 367 17.63 -9.36 34.55
N THR A 368 16.73 -10.31 34.84
CA THR A 368 16.77 -11.15 36.05
C THR A 368 17.57 -12.44 35.90
N ALA A 369 17.98 -12.82 34.68
CA ALA A 369 18.79 -14.04 34.47
C ALA A 369 20.25 -13.91 34.93
N SER A 370 20.71 -12.69 35.32
CA SER A 370 22.09 -12.44 35.73
C SER A 370 22.33 -12.47 37.25
N GLN A 371 21.32 -12.78 38.07
CA GLN A 371 21.47 -12.84 39.52
C GLN A 371 21.06 -14.20 40.09
N LYS A 372 21.65 -15.28 39.64
CA LYS A 372 21.77 -16.49 40.48
C LYS A 372 23.14 -16.49 41.11
N PRO A 373 23.25 -16.37 42.44
CA PRO A 373 24.52 -16.57 43.13
C PRO A 373 24.94 -18.03 42.96
N PRO A 374 26.26 -18.32 42.90
CA PRO A 374 26.74 -19.69 42.81
C PRO A 374 26.33 -20.43 44.10
N THR A 375 25.58 -21.48 43.92
CA THR A 375 25.27 -22.41 45.02
C THR A 375 26.56 -23.14 45.37
N SER A 376 27.00 -22.95 46.60
CA SER A 376 28.04 -23.64 47.32
C SER A 376 27.83 -25.14 47.34
#